data_54a019feb9793a49f045aa5294ed0e68
#
_entry.id   54a019feb9793a49f045aa5294ed0e68
#
_cell.length_a   1.000
_cell.length_b   1.000
_cell.length_c   1.000
_cell.angle_alpha   90.00
_cell.angle_beta   90.00
_cell.angle_gamma   90.00
#
_symmetry.space_group_name_H-M   'P 1'
#
loop_
_entity.id
_entity.type
_entity.pdbx_description
1 polymer ?
#
loop_
_entity_poly.entity_id
_entity_poly.type
_entity_poly.pdbx_seq_one_letter_code
_entity_poly.pdbx_strand_id
1 'polypeptide(L)'
;MAENLRYLPEQNFDISSTAPKYYVMFDSDIKTDLGKAYLKAYGAYYNLPAALQGETALGEDETRNIKGVCPDGWHIPSQKEWQTLSKYVLASGMAAIMNDGQVDETAIAKALASTTMWMLPEYTEIEPQPTWVGVEMEKNNATLFNGLPIGFRACAGDEDWMHSAYSAGWWSSTAGVQMEPEFGITVRMWSDLHTFVTNAEFNPGVGLPVRCIKD
;
A
#
# COMPACT_ATOMS: atom_id res chain seq x y z
N MET A 1 -6.22 -10.65 -0.76
CA MET A 1 -5.79 -10.80 -2.18
C MET A 1 -4.26 -10.81 -2.27
N ALA A 2 -3.70 -11.64 -3.16
CA ALA A 2 -2.26 -11.63 -3.46
C ALA A 2 -1.85 -10.49 -4.41
N GLU A 3 -2.83 -9.77 -5.00
CA GLU A 3 -2.62 -8.70 -5.96
C GLU A 3 -3.49 -7.48 -5.63
N ASN A 4 -3.10 -6.31 -6.14
CA ASN A 4 -3.90 -5.11 -6.04
C ASN A 4 -5.17 -5.23 -6.89
N LEU A 5 -6.25 -4.63 -6.42
CA LEU A 5 -7.53 -4.63 -7.10
C LEU A 5 -7.41 -3.88 -8.45
N ARG A 6 -8.06 -4.44 -9.50
CA ARG A 6 -8.05 -3.88 -10.86
C ARG A 6 -9.39 -3.29 -11.30
N TYR A 7 -10.33 -3.13 -10.37
CA TYR A 7 -11.63 -2.55 -10.68
C TYR A 7 -11.48 -1.08 -11.05
N LEU A 8 -11.84 -0.73 -12.26
CA LEU A 8 -11.72 0.61 -12.82
C LEU A 8 -13.02 0.96 -13.56
N PRO A 9 -14.05 1.46 -12.89
CA PRO A 9 -15.34 1.79 -13.52
C PRO A 9 -15.21 2.97 -14.49
N GLU A 10 -14.28 3.89 -14.19
CA GLU A 10 -13.89 5.03 -15.02
C GLU A 10 -12.44 5.37 -14.74
N GLN A 11 -11.82 6.19 -15.60
CA GLN A 11 -10.50 6.76 -15.32
C GLN A 11 -10.62 8.26 -15.15
N ASN A 12 -10.02 8.79 -14.09
CA ASN A 12 -9.93 10.21 -13.80
C ASN A 12 -8.49 10.71 -13.93
N PHE A 13 -8.32 11.96 -14.29
CA PHE A 13 -7.02 12.66 -14.38
C PHE A 13 -6.95 13.84 -13.41
N ASP A 14 -8.10 14.31 -12.94
CA ASP A 14 -8.24 15.33 -11.90
C ASP A 14 -8.25 14.71 -10.51
N ILE A 15 -7.94 15.50 -9.49
CA ILE A 15 -7.91 15.08 -8.08
C ILE A 15 -9.14 15.58 -7.33
N SER A 16 -9.54 14.85 -6.30
CA SER A 16 -10.58 15.25 -5.35
C SER A 16 -10.39 14.54 -4.02
N SER A 17 -10.61 15.27 -2.92
CA SER A 17 -10.66 14.68 -1.57
C SER A 17 -12.08 14.25 -1.16
N THR A 18 -13.11 14.63 -1.92
CA THR A 18 -14.52 14.40 -1.57
C THR A 18 -15.29 13.58 -2.60
N ALA A 19 -14.96 13.70 -3.89
CA ALA A 19 -15.59 12.90 -4.95
C ALA A 19 -14.75 11.66 -5.27
N PRO A 20 -15.36 10.49 -5.56
CA PRO A 20 -14.62 9.28 -5.96
C PRO A 20 -13.76 9.54 -7.20
N LYS A 21 -12.49 9.08 -7.15
CA LYS A 21 -11.54 9.18 -8.26
C LYS A 21 -10.76 7.87 -8.40
N TYR A 22 -10.55 7.46 -9.64
CA TYR A 22 -9.91 6.21 -10.04
C TYR A 22 -8.79 6.51 -11.02
N TYR A 23 -7.60 5.96 -10.77
CA TYR A 23 -6.41 6.28 -11.57
C TYR A 23 -5.70 5.03 -12.07
N VAL A 24 -4.99 5.19 -13.17
CA VAL A 24 -4.00 4.24 -13.67
C VAL A 24 -2.62 4.85 -13.47
N MET A 25 -1.62 4.05 -13.16
CA MET A 25 -0.26 4.48 -12.87
C MET A 25 0.26 5.46 -13.94
N PHE A 26 0.89 6.55 -13.49
CA PHE A 26 1.38 7.66 -14.32
C PHE A 26 0.32 8.30 -15.22
N ASP A 27 -0.94 8.29 -14.79
CA ASP A 27 -2.09 8.80 -15.56
C ASP A 27 -2.16 8.26 -17.00
N SER A 28 -1.60 7.07 -17.21
CA SER A 28 -1.61 6.41 -18.53
C SER A 28 -3.03 6.08 -18.96
N ASP A 29 -3.42 6.54 -20.15
CA ASP A 29 -4.79 6.35 -20.65
C ASP A 29 -5.09 4.85 -20.83
N ILE A 30 -6.13 4.36 -20.14
CA ILE A 30 -6.58 2.96 -20.18
C ILE A 30 -6.99 2.50 -21.58
N LYS A 31 -7.25 3.41 -22.51
CA LYS A 31 -7.52 3.07 -23.92
C LYS A 31 -6.27 2.64 -24.66
N THR A 32 -5.08 3.00 -24.16
CA THR A 32 -3.78 2.60 -24.75
C THR A 32 -3.34 1.22 -24.26
N ASP A 33 -2.44 0.60 -25.01
CA ASP A 33 -1.85 -0.68 -24.59
C ASP A 33 -0.97 -0.52 -23.33
N LEU A 34 -0.31 0.64 -23.18
CA LEU A 34 0.48 0.96 -21.99
C LEU A 34 -0.40 1.09 -20.75
N GLY A 35 -1.50 1.84 -20.81
CA GLY A 35 -2.44 1.98 -19.71
C GLY A 35 -3.05 0.63 -19.31
N LYS A 36 -3.43 -0.21 -20.27
CA LYS A 36 -3.90 -1.58 -20.01
C LYS A 36 -2.82 -2.44 -19.34
N ALA A 37 -1.56 -2.32 -19.79
CA ALA A 37 -0.45 -3.05 -19.20
C ALA A 37 -0.21 -2.62 -17.74
N TYR A 38 -0.26 -1.32 -17.45
CA TYR A 38 -0.12 -0.81 -16.08
C TYR A 38 -1.27 -1.26 -15.18
N LEU A 39 -2.51 -1.16 -15.61
CA LEU A 39 -3.65 -1.67 -14.84
C LEU A 39 -3.52 -3.17 -14.57
N LYS A 40 -3.08 -3.94 -15.55
CA LYS A 40 -2.87 -5.38 -15.39
C LYS A 40 -1.74 -5.71 -14.42
N ALA A 41 -0.63 -4.97 -14.47
CA ALA A 41 0.56 -5.25 -13.66
C ALA A 41 0.44 -4.75 -12.22
N TYR A 42 -0.14 -3.56 -12.03
CA TYR A 42 -0.07 -2.81 -10.77
C TYR A 42 -1.41 -2.62 -10.08
N GLY A 43 -2.51 -2.86 -10.77
CA GLY A 43 -3.86 -2.57 -10.27
C GLY A 43 -4.27 -1.11 -10.52
N ALA A 44 -5.46 -0.76 -10.05
CA ALA A 44 -5.95 0.60 -10.05
C ALA A 44 -5.61 1.31 -8.73
N TYR A 45 -5.57 2.64 -8.79
CA TYR A 45 -5.43 3.50 -7.62
C TYR A 45 -6.75 4.19 -7.34
N TYR A 46 -7.05 4.34 -6.08
CA TYR A 46 -8.31 4.89 -5.57
C TYR A 46 -7.99 6.02 -4.60
N ASN A 47 -8.67 7.16 -4.70
CA ASN A 47 -8.72 8.04 -3.55
C ASN A 47 -9.63 7.43 -2.47
N LEU A 48 -9.62 7.96 -1.25
CA LEU A 48 -10.38 7.36 -0.15
C LEU A 48 -11.90 7.30 -0.44
N PRO A 49 -12.55 8.34 -1.00
CA PRO A 49 -13.97 8.26 -1.39
C PRO A 49 -14.25 7.14 -2.41
N ALA A 50 -13.35 6.89 -3.37
CA ALA A 50 -13.49 5.80 -4.33
C ALA A 50 -13.30 4.44 -3.66
N ALA A 51 -12.32 4.31 -2.75
CA ALA A 51 -12.10 3.08 -2.00
C ALA A 51 -13.32 2.71 -1.15
N LEU A 52 -13.89 3.66 -0.43
CA LEU A 52 -15.03 3.42 0.48
C LEU A 52 -16.39 3.31 -0.21
N GLN A 53 -16.55 3.76 -1.47
CA GLN A 53 -17.81 3.69 -2.22
C GLN A 53 -19.00 4.32 -1.48
N GLY A 54 -18.78 5.43 -0.77
CA GLY A 54 -19.82 6.13 0.01
C GLY A 54 -20.08 5.54 1.41
N GLU A 55 -19.38 4.48 1.80
CA GLU A 55 -19.40 4.03 3.19
C GLU A 55 -18.54 4.95 4.06
N THR A 56 -18.92 5.06 5.34
CA THR A 56 -18.12 5.81 6.33
C THR A 56 -16.96 4.95 6.83
N ALA A 57 -15.76 5.51 6.86
CA ALA A 57 -14.58 4.85 7.43
C ALA A 57 -14.82 4.46 8.90
N LEU A 58 -14.16 3.38 9.33
CA LEU A 58 -14.31 2.86 10.68
C LEU A 58 -13.65 3.76 11.70
N GLY A 59 -14.27 3.94 12.86
CA GLY A 59 -13.59 4.39 14.05
C GLY A 59 -12.57 3.35 14.55
N GLU A 60 -11.69 3.76 15.44
CA GLU A 60 -10.59 2.92 15.95
C GLU A 60 -11.07 1.58 16.55
N ASP A 61 -12.23 1.58 17.19
CA ASP A 61 -12.80 0.40 17.86
C ASP A 61 -13.87 -0.35 17.08
N GLU A 62 -14.24 0.14 15.90
CA GLU A 62 -15.22 -0.52 15.06
C GLU A 62 -14.69 -1.80 14.42
N THR A 63 -15.56 -2.81 14.30
CA THR A 63 -15.21 -4.15 13.80
C THR A 63 -16.05 -4.61 12.61
N ARG A 64 -16.94 -3.75 12.10
CA ARG A 64 -17.72 -4.10 10.90
C ARG A 64 -16.83 -4.11 9.65
N ASN A 65 -17.17 -4.94 8.69
CA ASN A 65 -16.48 -4.97 7.40
C ASN A 65 -16.98 -3.81 6.51
N ILE A 66 -16.04 -3.05 5.93
CA ILE A 66 -16.31 -2.08 4.87
C ILE A 66 -16.06 -2.76 3.53
N LYS A 67 -17.12 -3.09 2.80
CA LYS A 67 -16.98 -3.66 1.46
C LYS A 67 -16.27 -2.67 0.54
N GLY A 68 -16.74 -1.43 0.49
CA GLY A 68 -16.21 -0.41 -0.40
C GLY A 68 -16.11 -0.94 -1.84
N VAL A 69 -14.98 -0.69 -2.46
CA VAL A 69 -14.66 -1.09 -3.86
C VAL A 69 -14.39 -2.59 -4.02
N CYS A 70 -14.31 -3.36 -2.95
CA CYS A 70 -14.05 -4.81 -2.99
C CYS A 70 -15.21 -5.60 -3.60
N PRO A 71 -14.95 -6.76 -4.19
CA PRO A 71 -16.02 -7.64 -4.69
C PRO A 71 -16.83 -8.25 -3.54
N ASP A 72 -18.01 -8.83 -3.86
CA ASP A 72 -18.87 -9.48 -2.89
C ASP A 72 -18.14 -10.60 -2.13
N GLY A 73 -18.32 -10.66 -0.80
CA GLY A 73 -17.61 -11.58 0.10
C GLY A 73 -16.17 -11.17 0.40
N TRP A 74 -15.83 -9.90 0.13
CA TRP A 74 -14.54 -9.29 0.43
C TRP A 74 -14.72 -7.88 0.96
N HIS A 75 -13.78 -7.40 1.76
CA HIS A 75 -13.78 -6.05 2.31
C HIS A 75 -12.38 -5.41 2.28
N ILE A 76 -12.35 -4.10 2.49
CA ILE A 76 -11.10 -3.34 2.65
C ILE A 76 -10.58 -3.62 4.06
N PRO A 77 -9.32 -4.07 4.24
CA PRO A 77 -8.80 -4.37 5.57
C PRO A 77 -8.83 -3.13 6.48
N SER A 78 -9.28 -3.34 7.71
CA SER A 78 -9.14 -2.36 8.79
C SER A 78 -7.68 -2.26 9.26
N GLN A 79 -7.34 -1.22 9.98
CA GLN A 79 -6.03 -1.08 10.62
C GLN A 79 -5.71 -2.28 11.53
N LYS A 80 -6.69 -2.79 12.27
CA LYS A 80 -6.52 -3.97 13.13
C LYS A 80 -6.17 -5.23 12.36
N GLU A 81 -6.73 -5.42 11.17
CA GLU A 81 -6.41 -6.56 10.31
C GLU A 81 -5.01 -6.44 9.72
N TRP A 82 -4.57 -5.24 9.30
CA TRP A 82 -3.20 -4.99 8.90
C TRP A 82 -2.20 -5.23 10.05
N GLN A 83 -2.53 -4.81 11.26
CA GLN A 83 -1.73 -5.11 12.46
C GLN A 83 -1.70 -6.61 12.77
N THR A 84 -2.80 -7.32 12.52
CA THR A 84 -2.85 -8.78 12.67
C THR A 84 -1.92 -9.48 11.68
N LEU A 85 -1.85 -9.01 10.43
CA LEU A 85 -0.88 -9.49 9.46
C LEU A 85 0.56 -9.27 9.95
N SER A 86 0.90 -8.07 10.43
CA SER A 86 2.22 -7.78 11.00
C SER A 86 2.59 -8.73 12.15
N LYS A 87 1.67 -8.93 13.09
CA LYS A 87 1.88 -9.85 14.23
C LYS A 87 2.07 -11.29 13.78
N TYR A 88 1.32 -11.73 12.77
CA TYR A 88 1.46 -13.07 12.20
C TYR A 88 2.83 -13.25 11.55
N VAL A 89 3.30 -12.29 10.75
CA VAL A 89 4.60 -12.35 10.09
C VAL A 89 5.73 -12.46 11.11
N LEU A 90 5.68 -11.70 12.21
CA LEU A 90 6.64 -11.82 13.31
C LEU A 90 6.56 -13.19 13.99
N ALA A 91 5.37 -13.60 14.41
CA ALA A 91 5.18 -14.85 15.15
C ALA A 91 5.53 -16.11 14.33
N SER A 92 5.43 -16.05 13.00
CA SER A 92 5.78 -17.15 12.10
C SER A 92 7.28 -17.25 11.79
N GLY A 93 8.10 -16.28 12.22
CA GLY A 93 9.52 -16.20 11.88
C GLY A 93 9.80 -15.78 10.42
N MET A 94 8.80 -15.40 9.64
CA MET A 94 8.97 -14.99 8.23
C MET A 94 9.73 -13.66 8.08
N ALA A 95 9.80 -12.86 9.16
CA ALA A 95 10.57 -11.61 9.21
C ALA A 95 12.05 -11.81 9.57
N ALA A 96 12.49 -13.04 9.81
CA ALA A 96 13.85 -13.33 10.23
C ALA A 96 14.86 -13.18 9.08
N ILE A 97 15.85 -12.31 9.24
CA ILE A 97 16.93 -12.06 8.29
C ILE A 97 18.28 -12.15 9.03
N MET A 98 19.30 -12.73 8.39
CA MET A 98 20.67 -12.69 8.91
C MET A 98 21.23 -11.28 8.73
N ASN A 99 21.66 -10.68 9.84
CA ASN A 99 22.29 -9.37 9.88
C ASN A 99 23.54 -9.45 10.77
N ASP A 100 24.72 -9.22 10.22
CA ASP A 100 26.01 -9.28 10.91
C ASP A 100 26.24 -10.55 11.76
N GLY A 101 25.82 -11.70 11.25
CA GLY A 101 25.94 -12.99 11.92
C GLY A 101 24.91 -13.25 13.03
N GLN A 102 23.95 -12.35 13.20
CA GLN A 102 22.80 -12.51 14.10
C GLN A 102 21.49 -12.57 13.31
N VAL A 103 20.46 -13.17 13.90
CA VAL A 103 19.11 -13.17 13.32
C VAL A 103 18.39 -11.92 13.78
N ASP A 104 17.99 -11.07 12.81
CA ASP A 104 17.07 -9.97 13.04
C ASP A 104 15.66 -10.43 12.63
N GLU A 105 14.75 -10.45 13.58
CA GLU A 105 13.36 -10.92 13.40
C GLU A 105 12.37 -9.79 13.06
N THR A 106 12.86 -8.56 12.83
CA THR A 106 12.00 -7.38 12.69
C THR A 106 11.71 -6.96 11.26
N ALA A 107 12.25 -7.66 10.25
CA ALA A 107 12.15 -7.29 8.84
C ALA A 107 10.77 -7.58 8.21
N ILE A 108 9.68 -7.09 8.81
CA ILE A 108 8.30 -7.35 8.37
C ILE A 108 8.07 -6.85 6.94
N ALA A 109 8.52 -5.63 6.62
CA ALA A 109 8.35 -5.06 5.30
C ALA A 109 9.02 -5.93 4.24
N LYS A 110 10.23 -6.45 4.52
CA LYS A 110 10.97 -7.34 3.63
C LYS A 110 10.20 -8.64 3.36
N ALA A 111 9.61 -9.25 4.38
CA ALA A 111 8.78 -10.46 4.23
C ALA A 111 7.53 -10.24 3.37
N LEU A 112 7.02 -9.01 3.29
CA LEU A 112 5.82 -8.63 2.52
C LEU A 112 6.16 -8.07 1.13
N ALA A 113 7.35 -7.51 0.92
CA ALA A 113 7.75 -6.85 -0.31
C ALA A 113 8.01 -7.83 -1.46
N SER A 114 7.83 -7.39 -2.69
CA SER A 114 8.23 -8.14 -3.88
C SER A 114 9.74 -8.32 -3.97
N THR A 115 10.19 -9.33 -4.72
CA THR A 115 11.61 -9.60 -4.99
C THR A 115 12.18 -8.72 -6.11
N THR A 116 11.42 -7.77 -6.62
CA THR A 116 11.81 -6.94 -7.77
C THR A 116 11.30 -5.51 -7.65
N MET A 117 11.88 -4.63 -8.44
CA MET A 117 11.47 -3.23 -8.65
C MET A 117 11.79 -2.26 -7.51
N TRP A 118 12.30 -2.71 -6.36
CA TRP A 118 12.71 -1.81 -5.29
C TRP A 118 14.07 -1.19 -5.61
N MET A 119 14.18 0.12 -5.43
CA MET A 119 15.41 0.89 -5.58
C MET A 119 15.76 1.54 -4.24
N LEU A 120 17.03 1.60 -3.91
CA LEU A 120 17.48 2.40 -2.77
C LEU A 120 17.58 3.87 -3.19
N PRO A 121 17.27 4.82 -2.31
CA PRO A 121 17.54 6.23 -2.55
C PRO A 121 19.04 6.46 -2.82
N GLU A 122 19.37 7.35 -3.74
CA GLU A 122 20.76 7.67 -4.09
C GLU A 122 21.55 8.27 -2.92
N TYR A 123 20.84 8.88 -1.98
CA TYR A 123 21.42 9.56 -0.82
C TYR A 123 20.85 8.94 0.46
N THR A 124 21.53 7.94 0.99
CA THR A 124 21.28 7.45 2.35
C THR A 124 22.45 7.88 3.24
N GLU A 125 22.17 8.54 4.37
CA GLU A 125 23.18 8.88 5.37
C GLU A 125 23.66 7.64 6.15
N ILE A 126 22.91 6.55 6.05
CA ILE A 126 23.15 5.28 6.74
C ILE A 126 23.50 4.22 5.69
N GLU A 127 24.51 3.42 5.97
CA GLU A 127 24.88 2.30 5.11
C GLU A 127 23.70 1.32 4.96
N PRO A 128 23.41 0.85 3.74
CA PRO A 128 22.30 -0.07 3.50
C PRO A 128 22.35 -1.32 4.35
N GLN A 129 21.27 -1.64 5.04
CA GLN A 129 21.17 -2.78 5.95
C GLN A 129 20.51 -3.99 5.27
N PRO A 130 20.94 -5.24 5.56
CA PRO A 130 20.32 -6.45 5.01
C PRO A 130 18.81 -6.58 5.29
N THR A 131 18.31 -5.93 6.35
CA THR A 131 16.88 -5.89 6.72
C THR A 131 16.06 -4.94 5.87
N TRP A 132 16.68 -4.02 5.13
CA TRP A 132 15.97 -3.08 4.27
C TRP A 132 15.38 -3.78 3.05
N VAL A 133 14.20 -3.34 2.65
CA VAL A 133 13.46 -3.94 1.53
C VAL A 133 14.24 -3.88 0.21
N GLY A 134 14.94 -2.78 -0.06
CA GLY A 134 15.72 -2.59 -1.30
C GLY A 134 17.08 -3.31 -1.33
N VAL A 135 17.49 -3.94 -0.24
CA VAL A 135 18.76 -4.68 -0.16
C VAL A 135 18.49 -6.18 -0.32
N GLU A 136 19.32 -6.90 -1.08
CA GLU A 136 19.18 -8.36 -1.27
C GLU A 136 17.71 -8.77 -1.54
N MET A 137 17.10 -8.15 -2.54
CA MET A 137 15.66 -8.31 -2.83
C MET A 137 15.23 -9.75 -3.08
N GLU A 138 16.13 -10.63 -3.48
CA GLU A 138 15.87 -12.06 -3.65
C GLU A 138 15.44 -12.74 -2.34
N LYS A 139 15.75 -12.14 -1.19
CA LYS A 139 15.32 -12.59 0.14
C LYS A 139 13.96 -12.04 0.58
N ASN A 140 13.34 -11.18 -0.22
CA ASN A 140 11.99 -10.66 0.04
C ASN A 140 10.91 -11.73 -0.16
N ASN A 141 9.67 -11.36 0.20
CA ASN A 141 8.44 -12.06 -0.16
C ASN A 141 8.25 -13.43 0.49
N ALA A 142 8.78 -13.63 1.68
CA ALA A 142 8.60 -14.88 2.43
C ALA A 142 7.12 -15.24 2.68
N THR A 143 6.23 -14.23 2.69
CA THR A 143 4.77 -14.39 2.87
C THR A 143 3.99 -14.62 1.58
N LEU A 144 4.61 -14.48 0.42
CA LEU A 144 3.95 -14.42 -0.89
C LEU A 144 2.96 -13.24 -1.04
N PHE A 145 3.05 -12.24 -0.19
CA PHE A 145 2.22 -11.03 -0.28
C PHE A 145 2.57 -10.22 -1.55
N ASN A 146 3.83 -10.20 -1.96
CA ASN A 146 4.31 -9.61 -3.20
C ASN A 146 3.96 -8.10 -3.33
N GLY A 147 4.27 -7.31 -2.30
CA GLY A 147 4.06 -5.86 -2.30
C GLY A 147 4.99 -5.17 -3.30
N LEU A 148 4.43 -4.56 -4.34
CA LEU A 148 5.20 -3.85 -5.39
C LEU A 148 5.45 -2.39 -4.99
N PRO A 149 6.64 -1.82 -5.27
CA PRO A 149 6.98 -0.43 -4.96
C PRO A 149 6.39 0.54 -6.00
N ILE A 150 5.10 0.66 -6.03
CA ILE A 150 4.38 1.42 -7.05
C ILE A 150 4.00 2.85 -6.62
N GLY A 151 4.51 3.28 -5.44
CA GLY A 151 4.28 4.64 -4.95
C GLY A 151 2.81 4.98 -4.74
N PHE A 152 2.49 6.26 -4.94
CA PHE A 152 1.13 6.78 -4.83
C PHE A 152 0.92 7.98 -5.77
N ARG A 153 -0.34 8.28 -6.09
CA ARG A 153 -0.71 9.52 -6.78
C ARG A 153 -0.92 10.61 -5.74
N ALA A 154 -0.17 11.70 -5.85
CA ALA A 154 -0.31 12.85 -4.95
C ALA A 154 -1.64 13.58 -5.17
N CYS A 155 -2.12 14.27 -4.14
CA CYS A 155 -3.34 15.08 -4.19
C CYS A 155 -3.07 16.59 -4.17
N ALA A 156 -1.79 16.99 -4.11
CA ALA A 156 -1.34 18.38 -4.14
C ALA A 156 0.13 18.45 -4.51
N GLY A 157 0.58 19.59 -5.03
CA GLY A 157 1.97 19.83 -5.45
C GLY A 157 2.15 19.73 -6.96
N ASP A 158 3.40 19.86 -7.39
CA ASP A 158 3.78 19.86 -8.81
C ASP A 158 4.04 18.45 -9.36
N GLU A 159 4.11 17.44 -8.48
CA GLU A 159 4.33 16.04 -8.85
C GLU A 159 3.06 15.21 -8.64
N ASP A 160 2.53 14.64 -9.72
CA ASP A 160 1.33 13.81 -9.67
C ASP A 160 1.61 12.41 -9.09
N TRP A 161 2.81 11.87 -9.34
CA TRP A 161 3.20 10.51 -8.94
C TRP A 161 4.47 10.51 -8.12
N MET A 162 4.41 9.95 -6.92
CA MET A 162 5.49 10.00 -5.94
C MET A 162 5.96 8.62 -5.53
N HIS A 163 7.27 8.53 -5.25
CA HIS A 163 7.92 7.38 -4.63
C HIS A 163 7.76 6.04 -5.35
N SER A 164 7.48 6.03 -6.66
CA SER A 164 7.57 4.82 -7.48
C SER A 164 8.98 4.25 -7.42
N ALA A 165 9.10 2.94 -7.29
CA ALA A 165 10.31 2.17 -7.00
C ALA A 165 10.85 2.29 -5.56
N TYR A 166 10.32 3.19 -4.72
CA TYR A 166 10.82 3.41 -3.35
C TYR A 166 9.81 3.06 -2.26
N SER A 167 8.53 3.08 -2.56
CA SER A 167 7.50 2.77 -1.56
C SER A 167 6.33 1.96 -2.11
N ALA A 168 5.68 1.23 -1.22
CA ALA A 168 4.39 0.60 -1.44
C ALA A 168 3.42 1.01 -0.33
N GLY A 169 2.14 1.16 -0.66
CA GLY A 169 1.12 1.47 0.33
C GLY A 169 -0.27 1.09 -0.13
N TRP A 170 -1.18 0.93 0.83
CA TRP A 170 -2.58 0.57 0.61
C TRP A 170 -3.49 1.31 1.56
N TRP A 171 -4.71 1.58 1.13
CA TRP A 171 -5.75 2.08 2.01
C TRP A 171 -6.14 1.04 3.06
N SER A 172 -6.43 1.53 4.26
CA SER A 172 -7.23 0.86 5.28
C SER A 172 -8.66 1.40 5.26
N SER A 173 -9.61 0.62 5.76
CA SER A 173 -10.99 1.11 5.99
C SER A 173 -11.14 1.93 7.26
N THR A 174 -10.08 2.18 8.02
CA THR A 174 -10.08 2.94 9.28
C THR A 174 -9.79 4.42 9.03
N ALA A 175 -10.53 5.30 9.69
CA ALA A 175 -10.33 6.76 9.66
C ALA A 175 -9.06 7.16 10.43
N GLY A 176 -8.42 8.23 10.01
CA GLY A 176 -7.36 8.88 10.76
C GLY A 176 -7.88 9.57 12.03
N VAL A 177 -7.02 9.73 13.02
CA VAL A 177 -7.38 10.34 14.32
C VAL A 177 -6.40 11.42 14.77
N GLN A 178 -5.25 11.54 14.11
CA GLN A 178 -4.15 12.39 14.59
C GLN A 178 -4.02 13.71 13.84
N MET A 179 -4.27 13.72 12.52
CA MET A 179 -4.08 14.91 11.70
C MET A 179 -5.40 15.67 11.52
N GLU A 180 -6.25 15.17 10.64
CA GLU A 180 -7.55 15.76 10.32
C GLU A 180 -8.60 14.65 10.34
N PRO A 181 -9.82 14.91 10.83
CA PRO A 181 -10.88 13.89 10.96
C PRO A 181 -11.24 13.19 9.63
N GLU A 182 -10.88 13.81 8.51
CA GLU A 182 -11.19 13.32 7.17
C GLU A 182 -10.08 12.43 6.59
N PHE A 183 -8.89 12.41 7.23
CA PHE A 183 -7.78 11.59 6.76
C PHE A 183 -8.07 10.11 6.94
N GLY A 184 -7.54 9.29 6.03
CA GLY A 184 -7.64 7.85 6.10
C GLY A 184 -6.34 7.21 6.58
N ILE A 185 -6.46 6.11 7.32
CA ILE A 185 -5.30 5.29 7.66
C ILE A 185 -4.82 4.56 6.40
N THR A 186 -3.51 4.55 6.24
CA THR A 186 -2.80 3.77 5.23
C THR A 186 -1.77 2.86 5.86
N VAL A 187 -1.42 1.79 5.17
CA VAL A 187 -0.27 0.95 5.52
C VAL A 187 0.82 1.12 4.49
N ARG A 188 2.07 1.10 4.92
CA ARG A 188 3.19 1.47 4.04
C ARG A 188 4.47 0.70 4.36
N MET A 189 5.29 0.53 3.33
CA MET A 189 6.69 0.11 3.43
C MET A 189 7.57 0.93 2.48
N TRP A 190 8.85 1.07 2.83
CA TRP A 190 9.85 1.83 2.10
C TRP A 190 11.07 0.98 1.81
N SER A 191 11.78 1.28 0.72
CA SER A 191 12.92 0.51 0.25
C SER A 191 14.10 0.51 1.21
N ASP A 192 14.28 1.59 1.97
CA ASP A 192 15.35 1.85 2.95
C ASP A 192 14.90 1.62 4.40
N LEU A 193 13.83 0.85 4.61
CA LEU A 193 13.31 0.50 5.93
C LEU A 193 12.98 -1.00 6.02
N HIS A 194 12.97 -1.51 7.23
CA HIS A 194 12.54 -2.87 7.57
C HIS A 194 11.10 -2.91 8.13
N THR A 195 10.54 -1.74 8.46
CA THR A 195 9.24 -1.63 9.13
C THR A 195 8.08 -1.62 8.16
N PHE A 196 6.98 -2.27 8.55
CA PHE A 196 5.67 -2.15 7.92
C PHE A 196 4.81 -1.24 8.77
N VAL A 197 4.64 0.00 8.32
CA VAL A 197 3.87 1.03 9.04
C VAL A 197 2.38 0.77 8.82
N THR A 198 1.59 0.72 9.91
CA THR A 198 0.15 0.42 9.85
C THR A 198 -0.75 1.55 10.35
N ASN A 199 -0.20 2.75 10.54
CA ASN A 199 -0.90 3.91 11.10
C ASN A 199 -0.51 5.24 10.43
N ALA A 200 -0.04 5.21 9.19
CA ALA A 200 0.21 6.44 8.46
C ALA A 200 -1.12 7.07 8.03
N GLU A 201 -1.28 8.38 8.24
CA GLU A 201 -2.48 9.11 7.85
C GLU A 201 -2.24 9.88 6.55
N PHE A 202 -3.17 9.77 5.64
CA PHE A 202 -3.12 10.44 4.33
C PHE A 202 -4.39 11.20 4.01
N ASN A 203 -4.19 12.34 3.31
CA ASN A 203 -5.30 13.11 2.74
C ASN A 203 -6.18 12.21 1.86
N PRO A 204 -7.52 12.28 1.97
CA PRO A 204 -8.42 11.42 1.21
C PRO A 204 -8.32 11.57 -0.31
N GLY A 205 -7.72 12.64 -0.81
CA GLY A 205 -7.47 12.84 -2.25
C GLY A 205 -6.28 12.07 -2.82
N VAL A 206 -5.43 11.48 -1.97
CA VAL A 206 -4.29 10.65 -2.41
C VAL A 206 -4.79 9.38 -3.09
N GLY A 207 -4.19 9.02 -4.22
CA GLY A 207 -4.48 7.77 -4.92
C GLY A 207 -3.56 6.64 -4.43
N LEU A 208 -4.15 5.60 -3.84
CA LEU A 208 -3.46 4.39 -3.40
C LEU A 208 -4.19 3.13 -3.89
N PRO A 209 -3.46 2.02 -4.09
CA PRO A 209 -4.10 0.73 -4.34
C PRO A 209 -4.94 0.25 -3.16
N VAL A 210 -5.84 -0.71 -3.46
CA VAL A 210 -6.60 -1.47 -2.48
C VAL A 210 -6.24 -2.96 -2.62
N ARG A 211 -6.06 -3.64 -1.51
CA ARG A 211 -6.03 -5.10 -1.40
C ARG A 211 -7.14 -5.56 -0.50
N CYS A 212 -8.07 -6.32 -1.04
CA CYS A 212 -9.19 -6.81 -0.26
C CYS A 212 -8.83 -8.07 0.52
N ILE A 213 -9.46 -8.24 1.69
CA ILE A 213 -9.42 -9.47 2.48
C ILE A 213 -10.78 -10.17 2.38
N LYS A 214 -10.79 -11.49 2.42
CA LYS A 214 -12.02 -12.28 2.35
C LYS A 214 -12.74 -12.27 3.69
N ASP A 215 -14.08 -12.15 3.67
CA ASP A 215 -14.96 -12.20 4.84
C ASP A 215 -14.88 -13.54 5.59
#